data_fa84150945a7e7959fb573ec30f875ab
#
_entry.id   fa84150945a7e7959fb573ec30f875ab
#
_cell.length_a   1.000
_cell.length_b   1.000
_cell.length_c   1.000
_cell.angle_alpha   90.00
_cell.angle_beta   90.00
_cell.angle_gamma   90.00
#
_symmetry.space_group_name_H-M   'P 1'
#
loop_
_entity.id
_entity.type
_entity.pdbx_description
1 polymer ?
#
loop_
_entity_poly.entity_id
_entity_poly.type
_entity_poly.pdbx_seq_one_letter_code
_entity_poly.pdbx_strand_id
1 'polypeptide(L)'
;MSRKKVWIGSGLILAMSVLAYLSYHQSPAVGDAAGTVAAANLVHRADMRNWLADGERGIWIQGANSWYDASFSAACRGLNSTNSLGFDTGSSGNIERTSWVVLPGGGRCEMRTFAPSAGPSKDRNADVLPQPQTQ
;
A
#
# COMPACT_ATOMS: atom_id res chain seq x y z
N MET A 1 79.45 21.75 -5.34
CA MET A 1 78.13 22.24 -5.76
C MET A 1 77.14 21.06 -5.72
N SER A 2 76.36 21.03 -4.67
CA SER A 2 75.39 19.92 -4.43
C SER A 2 74.04 20.31 -4.96
N ARG A 3 73.51 19.59 -5.96
CA ARG A 3 72.17 19.78 -6.47
C ARG A 3 71.23 18.88 -5.68
N LYS A 4 70.52 19.46 -4.73
CA LYS A 4 69.41 18.80 -4.07
C LYS A 4 68.19 18.74 -5.00
N LYS A 5 67.87 17.58 -5.51
CA LYS A 5 66.60 17.33 -6.22
C LYS A 5 65.50 17.22 -5.18
N VAL A 6 64.58 18.19 -5.21
CA VAL A 6 63.36 18.16 -4.43
C VAL A 6 62.36 17.26 -5.14
N TRP A 7 62.02 16.16 -4.55
CA TRP A 7 60.88 15.32 -4.94
C TRP A 7 59.66 15.75 -4.12
N ILE A 8 58.90 16.65 -4.68
CA ILE A 8 57.60 17.02 -4.14
C ILE A 8 56.61 16.76 -5.27
N GLY A 9 55.67 15.84 -5.09
CA GLY A 9 54.49 15.85 -5.91
C GLY A 9 53.88 14.54 -6.40
N SER A 10 54.00 13.42 -5.71
CA SER A 10 53.24 12.22 -6.16
C SER A 10 52.32 11.60 -5.13
N GLY A 11 52.22 12.16 -3.92
CA GLY A 11 51.41 11.57 -2.85
C GLY A 11 50.01 12.13 -2.73
N LEU A 12 49.74 13.29 -3.26
CA LEU A 12 48.47 14.03 -3.00
C LEU A 12 47.33 13.67 -3.99
N ILE A 13 47.68 13.22 -5.18
CA ILE A 13 46.68 12.94 -6.23
C ILE A 13 45.92 11.64 -6.00
N LEU A 14 46.60 10.64 -5.39
CA LEU A 14 45.98 9.35 -5.10
C LEU A 14 44.99 9.38 -3.93
N ALA A 15 45.20 10.27 -2.95
CA ALA A 15 44.27 10.41 -1.83
C ALA A 15 42.91 11.02 -2.20
N MET A 16 42.92 11.95 -3.14
CA MET A 16 41.65 12.57 -3.61
C MET A 16 40.80 11.60 -4.43
N SER A 17 41.42 10.71 -5.18
CA SER A 17 40.69 9.74 -6.01
C SER A 17 39.99 8.67 -5.19
N VAL A 18 40.56 8.28 -4.05
CA VAL A 18 39.95 7.28 -3.15
C VAL A 18 38.74 7.85 -2.42
N LEU A 19 38.81 9.10 -1.98
CA LEU A 19 37.67 9.78 -1.34
C LEU A 19 36.50 10.00 -2.30
N ALA A 20 36.77 10.33 -3.55
CA ALA A 20 35.72 10.45 -4.57
C ALA A 20 35.09 9.08 -4.90
N TYR A 21 35.88 8.02 -4.90
CA TYR A 21 35.39 6.68 -5.19
C TYR A 21 34.50 6.12 -4.07
N LEU A 22 34.80 6.42 -2.82
CA LEU A 22 33.98 6.02 -1.66
C LEU A 22 32.65 6.77 -1.59
N SER A 23 32.61 8.01 -2.08
CA SER A 23 31.37 8.79 -2.16
C SER A 23 30.41 8.30 -3.25
N TYR A 24 30.91 7.67 -4.29
CA TYR A 24 30.08 7.14 -5.39
C TYR A 24 29.43 5.79 -5.07
N HIS A 25 29.94 5.06 -4.08
CA HIS A 25 29.38 3.78 -3.69
C HIS A 25 28.40 3.84 -2.51
N GLN A 26 28.13 5.04 -2.00
CA GLN A 26 26.91 5.24 -1.21
C GLN A 26 25.76 5.44 -2.18
N SER A 27 25.36 4.39 -2.85
CA SER A 27 23.96 4.29 -3.25
C SER A 27 23.15 4.60 -1.99
N PRO A 28 22.21 5.56 -2.01
CA PRO A 28 21.24 5.60 -0.95
C PRO A 28 20.68 4.18 -0.94
N ALA A 29 20.84 3.51 0.16
CA ALA A 29 20.08 2.31 0.41
C ALA A 29 18.63 2.73 0.14
N VAL A 30 18.09 2.31 -0.99
CA VAL A 30 16.67 2.14 -1.16
C VAL A 30 16.38 0.97 -0.21
N GLY A 31 16.72 1.25 1.05
CA GLY A 31 16.48 0.40 2.16
C GLY A 31 15.02 0.50 2.46
N ASP A 32 14.39 -0.60 2.52
CA ASP A 32 13.36 -0.90 3.48
C ASP A 32 12.02 -0.15 3.40
N ALA A 33 11.77 0.61 2.33
CA ALA A 33 10.42 1.04 2.01
C ALA A 33 9.51 -0.15 1.67
N ALA A 34 10.08 -1.28 1.24
CA ALA A 34 9.32 -2.48 0.92
C ALA A 34 8.69 -3.15 2.16
N GLY A 35 9.36 -3.11 3.31
CA GLY A 35 8.83 -3.68 4.55
C GLY A 35 7.73 -2.84 5.20
N THR A 36 7.85 -1.51 5.13
CA THR A 36 6.88 -0.59 5.70
C THR A 36 5.63 -0.42 4.83
N VAL A 37 5.77 -0.52 3.52
CA VAL A 37 4.62 -0.44 2.60
C VAL A 37 3.72 -1.68 2.71
N ALA A 38 4.29 -2.85 2.96
CA ALA A 38 3.50 -4.07 3.18
C ALA A 38 2.65 -4.01 4.45
N ALA A 39 3.16 -3.38 5.52
CA ALA A 39 2.42 -3.20 6.77
C ALA A 39 1.30 -2.15 6.67
N ALA A 40 1.40 -1.21 5.71
CA ALA A 40 0.39 -0.17 5.50
C ALA A 40 -0.85 -0.65 4.73
N ASN A 41 -0.79 -1.82 4.09
CA ASN A 41 -1.84 -2.33 3.22
C ASN A 41 -2.69 -3.40 3.90
N LEU A 42 -3.02 -3.21 5.15
CA LEU A 42 -3.95 -4.07 5.89
C LEU A 42 -4.83 -3.26 6.83
N VAL A 43 -6.06 -3.74 7.03
CA VAL A 43 -7.00 -3.21 8.01
C VAL A 43 -7.38 -4.33 8.95
N HIS A 44 -7.14 -4.14 10.23
CA HIS A 44 -7.65 -5.10 11.20
C HIS A 44 -9.19 -5.11 11.14
N ARG A 45 -9.79 -6.29 11.06
CA ARG A 45 -11.24 -6.42 10.89
C ARG A 45 -12.04 -5.68 11.96
N ALA A 46 -11.55 -5.64 13.18
CA ALA A 46 -12.18 -4.90 14.29
C ALA A 46 -12.10 -3.37 14.14
N ASP A 47 -11.17 -2.87 13.32
CA ASP A 47 -10.98 -1.43 13.08
C ASP A 47 -11.75 -0.93 11.85
N MET A 48 -12.41 -1.83 11.13
CA MET A 48 -13.24 -1.46 10.00
C MET A 48 -14.45 -0.66 10.47
N ARG A 49 -14.62 0.55 9.94
CA ARG A 49 -15.69 1.47 10.30
C ARG A 49 -16.84 1.47 9.31
N ASN A 50 -16.50 1.39 8.03
CA ASN A 50 -17.48 1.48 6.95
C ASN A 50 -16.93 0.85 5.67
N TRP A 51 -17.80 0.65 4.70
CA TRP A 51 -17.44 0.26 3.36
C TRP A 51 -18.40 0.84 2.35
N LEU A 52 -17.95 1.02 1.11
CA LEU A 52 -18.76 1.49 -0.01
C LEU A 52 -18.41 0.70 -1.26
N ALA A 53 -19.41 0.24 -1.99
CA ALA A 53 -19.18 -0.44 -3.26
C ALA A 53 -18.73 0.55 -4.34
N ASP A 54 -17.76 0.16 -5.18
CA ASP A 54 -17.40 0.82 -6.42
C ASP A 54 -17.95 0.01 -7.59
N GLY A 55 -19.24 0.04 -7.72
CA GLY A 55 -19.91 -0.86 -8.64
C GLY A 55 -19.70 -2.33 -8.24
N GLU A 56 -19.58 -3.19 -9.23
CA GLU A 56 -19.23 -4.61 -9.04
C GLU A 56 -17.72 -4.86 -9.16
N ARG A 57 -16.91 -3.84 -9.38
CA ARG A 57 -15.50 -3.97 -9.69
C ARG A 57 -14.59 -3.79 -8.50
N GLY A 58 -15.06 -3.13 -7.45
CA GLY A 58 -14.25 -2.78 -6.30
C GLY A 58 -15.06 -2.37 -5.09
N ILE A 59 -14.35 -2.04 -4.03
CA ILE A 59 -14.91 -1.62 -2.75
C ILE A 59 -13.93 -0.66 -2.07
N TRP A 60 -14.44 0.41 -1.49
CA TRP A 60 -13.69 1.21 -0.52
C TRP A 60 -13.98 0.71 0.88
N ILE A 61 -12.93 0.57 1.66
CA ILE A 61 -13.00 0.13 3.06
C ILE A 61 -12.43 1.24 3.94
N GLN A 62 -13.19 1.68 4.89
CA GLN A 62 -12.76 2.65 5.90
C GLN A 62 -12.21 1.92 7.12
N GLY A 63 -10.92 2.06 7.37
CA GLY A 63 -10.29 1.66 8.62
C GLY A 63 -10.41 2.74 9.69
N ALA A 64 -9.68 2.59 10.78
CA ALA A 64 -9.71 3.53 11.91
C ALA A 64 -9.34 4.97 11.48
N ASN A 65 -8.33 5.14 10.64
CA ASN A 65 -7.76 6.45 10.28
C ASN A 65 -7.61 6.69 8.77
N SER A 66 -7.91 5.71 7.94
CA SER A 66 -7.63 5.77 6.50
C SER A 66 -8.66 5.00 5.70
N TRP A 67 -8.82 5.42 4.45
CA TRP A 67 -9.54 4.66 3.45
C TRP A 67 -8.60 3.74 2.67
N TYR A 68 -9.13 2.65 2.21
CA TYR A 68 -8.47 1.69 1.34
C TYR A 68 -9.35 1.40 0.15
N ASP A 69 -8.73 1.23 -1.00
CA ASP A 69 -9.39 0.83 -2.24
C ASP A 69 -9.00 -0.61 -2.57
N ALA A 70 -9.99 -1.42 -2.87
CA ALA A 70 -9.81 -2.79 -3.30
C ALA A 70 -10.52 -3.02 -4.62
N SER A 71 -9.82 -3.58 -5.60
CA SER A 71 -10.42 -4.08 -6.84
C SER A 71 -10.57 -5.60 -6.79
N PHE A 72 -11.53 -6.12 -7.53
CA PHE A 72 -11.76 -7.56 -7.63
C PHE A 72 -11.13 -8.17 -8.88
N SER A 73 -10.82 -9.46 -8.81
CA SER A 73 -10.32 -10.24 -9.94
C SER A 73 -11.39 -10.45 -11.02
N ALA A 74 -12.66 -10.47 -10.62
CA ALA A 74 -13.84 -10.57 -11.48
C ALA A 74 -14.98 -9.72 -10.90
N ALA A 75 -16.03 -9.46 -11.68
CA ALA A 75 -17.19 -8.71 -11.21
C ALA A 75 -17.83 -9.39 -9.98
N CYS A 76 -17.95 -8.64 -8.90
CA CYS A 76 -18.58 -9.07 -7.65
C CYS A 76 -20.09 -8.85 -7.73
N ARG A 77 -20.79 -9.77 -8.37
CA ARG A 77 -22.23 -9.63 -8.61
C ARG A 77 -23.01 -9.58 -7.31
N GLY A 78 -23.91 -8.60 -7.22
CA GLY A 78 -24.74 -8.40 -6.05
C GLY A 78 -24.13 -7.50 -4.98
N LEU A 79 -22.89 -7.02 -5.17
CA LEU A 79 -22.26 -6.10 -4.22
C LEU A 79 -23.04 -4.79 -4.08
N ASN A 80 -23.53 -4.24 -5.19
CA ASN A 80 -24.29 -2.98 -5.18
C ASN A 80 -25.68 -3.09 -4.53
N SER A 81 -26.20 -4.29 -4.42
CA SER A 81 -27.54 -4.54 -3.88
C SER A 81 -27.52 -5.10 -2.45
N THR A 82 -26.35 -5.28 -1.88
CA THR A 82 -26.21 -5.72 -0.48
C THR A 82 -25.99 -4.55 0.46
N ASN A 83 -26.53 -4.66 1.65
CA ASN A 83 -26.30 -3.73 2.75
C ASN A 83 -25.40 -4.32 3.85
N SER A 84 -24.97 -5.56 3.69
CA SER A 84 -24.05 -6.21 4.60
C SER A 84 -23.08 -7.08 3.82
N LEU A 85 -21.88 -7.24 4.34
CA LEU A 85 -20.88 -8.16 3.81
C LEU A 85 -19.95 -8.64 4.91
N GLY A 86 -19.27 -9.73 4.63
CA GLY A 86 -18.22 -10.27 5.47
C GLY A 86 -16.87 -10.24 4.76
N PHE A 87 -15.84 -10.49 5.53
CA PHE A 87 -14.48 -10.69 5.01
C PHE A 87 -13.96 -12.03 5.50
N ASP A 88 -13.53 -12.85 4.55
CA ASP A 88 -12.73 -14.03 4.86
C ASP A 88 -11.26 -13.62 4.86
N THR A 89 -10.72 -13.51 6.05
CA THR A 89 -9.35 -13.04 6.32
C THR A 89 -8.42 -14.22 6.66
N GLY A 90 -8.89 -15.44 6.52
CA GLY A 90 -8.16 -16.60 7.00
C GLY A 90 -7.87 -16.49 8.51
N SER A 91 -6.69 -16.90 8.91
CA SER A 91 -6.24 -16.87 10.31
C SER A 91 -5.69 -15.53 10.78
N SER A 92 -5.40 -14.58 9.87
CA SER A 92 -4.75 -13.31 10.22
C SER A 92 -5.69 -12.33 10.94
N GLY A 93 -6.99 -12.40 10.65
CA GLY A 93 -7.97 -11.41 11.12
C GLY A 93 -7.83 -10.03 10.45
N ASN A 94 -6.92 -9.89 9.48
CA ASN A 94 -6.66 -8.66 8.77
C ASN A 94 -7.26 -8.70 7.37
N ILE A 95 -7.90 -7.61 6.98
CA ILE A 95 -8.36 -7.41 5.62
C ILE A 95 -7.15 -6.93 4.81
N GLU A 96 -6.80 -7.68 3.80
CA GLU A 96 -5.64 -7.45 2.95
C GLU A 96 -5.92 -8.00 1.53
N ARG A 97 -4.98 -7.85 0.62
CA ARG A 97 -5.14 -8.29 -0.78
C ARG A 97 -5.53 -9.76 -0.93
N THR A 98 -5.11 -10.62 -0.01
CA THR A 98 -5.42 -12.06 -0.02
C THR A 98 -6.77 -12.41 0.58
N SER A 99 -7.48 -11.43 1.13
CA SER A 99 -8.81 -11.63 1.71
C SER A 99 -9.89 -11.73 0.63
N TRP A 100 -11.00 -12.31 1.00
CA TRP A 100 -12.20 -12.41 0.16
C TRP A 100 -13.34 -11.59 0.76
N VAL A 101 -14.07 -10.91 -0.09
CA VAL A 101 -15.37 -10.35 0.30
C VAL A 101 -16.41 -11.45 0.20
N VAL A 102 -17.21 -11.59 1.24
CA VAL A 102 -18.28 -12.60 1.33
C VAL A 102 -19.62 -11.90 1.38
N LEU A 103 -20.46 -12.19 0.40
CA LEU A 103 -21.81 -11.64 0.31
C LEU A 103 -22.82 -12.49 1.08
N PRO A 104 -23.91 -11.89 1.56
CA PRO A 104 -25.06 -12.66 2.03
C PRO A 104 -25.53 -13.59 0.93
N GLY A 105 -25.80 -14.84 1.26
CA GLY A 105 -26.14 -15.86 0.26
C GLY A 105 -24.95 -16.66 -0.25
N GLY A 106 -23.71 -16.38 0.23
CA GLY A 106 -22.53 -17.22 0.00
C GLY A 106 -21.69 -16.84 -1.21
N GLY A 107 -22.00 -15.75 -1.91
CA GLY A 107 -21.14 -15.24 -2.97
C GLY A 107 -19.80 -14.78 -2.40
N ARG A 108 -18.70 -15.09 -3.11
CA ARG A 108 -17.33 -14.73 -2.71
C ARG A 108 -16.63 -13.98 -3.84
N CYS A 109 -15.97 -12.88 -3.48
CA CYS A 109 -15.26 -12.03 -4.43
C CYS A 109 -13.81 -11.90 -4.00
N GLU A 110 -12.92 -12.31 -4.88
CA GLU A 110 -11.48 -12.27 -4.64
C GLU A 110 -10.94 -10.87 -4.86
N MET A 111 -10.18 -10.35 -3.90
CA MET A 111 -9.48 -9.08 -4.05
C MET A 111 -8.25 -9.27 -4.93
N ARG A 112 -8.12 -8.43 -5.95
CA ARG A 112 -6.94 -8.34 -6.81
C ARG A 112 -5.94 -7.33 -6.30
N THR A 113 -6.44 -6.18 -5.85
CA THR A 113 -5.63 -5.10 -5.28
C THR A 113 -6.22 -4.69 -3.93
N PHE A 114 -5.36 -4.17 -3.08
CA PHE A 114 -5.74 -3.53 -1.82
C PHE A 114 -4.69 -2.49 -1.49
N ALA A 115 -5.06 -1.22 -1.45
CA ALA A 115 -4.13 -0.12 -1.28
C ALA A 115 -4.75 1.05 -0.51
N PRO A 116 -3.95 1.85 0.22
CA PRO A 116 -4.40 3.10 0.81
C PRO A 116 -4.99 4.03 -0.25
N SER A 117 -6.05 4.75 0.10
CA SER A 117 -6.80 5.62 -0.78
C SER A 117 -7.27 6.87 -0.05
N ALA A 118 -7.59 7.91 -0.79
CA ALA A 118 -8.28 9.09 -0.25
C ALA A 118 -9.76 8.81 0.05
N GLY A 119 -10.25 7.63 -0.31
CA GLY A 119 -11.66 7.27 -0.24
C GLY A 119 -12.46 7.70 -1.46
N PRO A 120 -13.76 7.43 -1.47
CA PRO A 120 -14.64 7.79 -2.58
C PRO A 120 -14.71 9.31 -2.73
N SER A 121 -14.66 9.80 -3.97
CA SER A 121 -14.87 11.23 -4.24
C SER A 121 -16.31 11.62 -3.89
N LYS A 122 -16.50 12.86 -3.41
CA LYS A 122 -17.82 13.37 -3.03
C LYS A 122 -18.84 13.28 -4.17
N ASP A 123 -18.39 13.40 -5.40
CA ASP A 123 -19.23 13.34 -6.59
C ASP A 123 -19.79 11.93 -6.87
N ARG A 124 -19.10 10.88 -6.42
CA ARG A 124 -19.58 9.49 -6.53
C ARG A 124 -20.55 9.09 -5.40
N ASN A 125 -20.51 9.80 -4.28
CA ASN A 125 -21.45 9.55 -3.18
C ASN A 125 -22.88 10.02 -3.48
N ALA A 126 -23.08 10.85 -4.50
CA ALA A 126 -24.41 11.30 -4.90
C ALA A 126 -25.28 10.17 -5.49
N ASP A 127 -24.63 9.14 -6.06
CA ASP A 127 -25.31 8.00 -6.68
C ASP A 127 -25.41 6.76 -5.76
N VAL A 128 -24.78 6.81 -4.60
CA VAL A 128 -24.85 5.72 -3.62
C VAL A 128 -25.87 6.08 -2.55
N LEU A 129 -27.01 5.41 -2.61
CA LEU A 129 -27.99 5.49 -1.53
C LEU A 129 -27.32 5.22 -0.19
N PRO A 130 -27.62 6.00 0.87
CA PRO A 130 -27.04 5.81 2.18
C PRO A 130 -27.34 4.40 2.66
N GLN A 131 -26.29 3.61 2.81
CA GLN A 131 -26.37 2.28 3.38
C GLN A 131 -26.72 2.41 4.87
N PRO A 132 -27.73 1.70 5.38
CA PRO A 132 -28.02 1.74 6.80
C PRO A 132 -26.82 1.20 7.57
N GLN A 133 -26.29 2.05 8.42
CA GLN A 133 -25.19 1.68 9.32
C GLN A 133 -25.76 0.68 10.34
N THR A 134 -25.33 -0.55 10.27
CA THR A 134 -25.57 -1.51 11.34
C THR A 134 -24.65 -1.16 12.52
N GLN A 135 -25.24 -0.64 13.56
CA GLN A 135 -24.60 -0.52 14.88
C GLN A 135 -24.42 -1.91 15.49
#